data_7d521c0e811ff9de653362f9d6d206f5
#
_entry.id   7d521c0e811ff9de653362f9d6d206f5
#
_cell.length_a   1.000
_cell.length_b   1.000
_cell.length_c   1.000
_cell.angle_alpha   90.00
_cell.angle_beta   90.00
_cell.angle_gamma   90.00
#
_symmetry.space_group_name_H-M   'P 1'
#
loop_
_entity.id
_entity.type
_entity.pdbx_description
1 polymer ?
#
loop_
_entity_poly.entity_id
_entity_poly.type
_entity_poly.pdbx_seq_one_letter_code
_entity_poly.pdbx_strand_id
1 'polypeptide(L)'
;MIIAHNAEAEYLVQCGLASATDRATFPAKVPMVTYEDLQLYVRRIADGDRSPILTGAGHPISEFLTSSGTSGGGRKLIPTVALLYCLVMPVMNQYVSGLDKGKGLYFLFVKSETKMPGGLAARTSSHFQNHSGDVYSSNTSPAAAITCEDAFQSAYAQLLCGLCQRRDVVRVGAVFASGLLRAIGFLWRNWEWLAADVEAGALTNPRVTDASVREAVAGVLRRPDPELAEFVRGECSKGDWAGIIARVWPNANGGLPIISDIYGSSECYLGINLRPMCDPYEVSYTIMPNMAYFEFLPMDGSDGDEARQLVELAGVDAGREYELLVTNYAGLCRYRIGDVLRVTGFHNAAPEFQFVRRRNVLLSVDSDKTDEAELQRAVERASSALLLRTHGGAAVLDFTSRACAETIPGHYVVYWESYF
;
A
#
# COMPACT_ATOMS: atom_id res chain seq x y z
N MET A 1 -16.95 21.51 3.91
CA MET A 1 -17.47 20.48 3.00
C MET A 1 -17.60 19.12 3.71
N ILE A 2 -16.52 18.46 4.19
CA ILE A 2 -16.57 17.13 4.84
C ILE A 2 -17.52 17.12 6.06
N ILE A 3 -17.41 18.09 6.96
CA ILE A 3 -18.25 18.17 8.16
C ILE A 3 -19.73 18.37 7.77
N ALA A 4 -20.02 19.24 6.81
CA ALA A 4 -21.39 19.45 6.34
C ALA A 4 -22.00 18.20 5.71
N HIS A 5 -21.19 17.36 5.07
CA HIS A 5 -21.55 16.08 4.50
C HIS A 5 -21.99 15.06 5.55
N ASN A 6 -21.38 15.12 6.74
CA ASN A 6 -21.57 14.18 7.84
C ASN A 6 -22.29 14.80 9.06
N ALA A 7 -22.82 16.03 8.94
CA ALA A 7 -23.35 16.80 10.07
C ALA A 7 -24.45 16.10 10.87
N GLU A 8 -25.22 15.19 10.22
CA GLU A 8 -26.29 14.42 10.84
C GLU A 8 -25.83 13.06 11.37
N ALA A 9 -24.55 12.74 11.24
CA ALA A 9 -24.02 11.46 11.71
C ALA A 9 -24.13 11.35 13.24
N GLU A 10 -24.58 10.19 13.71
CA GLU A 10 -24.77 9.90 15.15
C GLU A 10 -23.52 10.26 15.96
N TYR A 11 -22.34 9.91 15.48
CA TYR A 11 -21.07 10.21 16.13
C TYR A 11 -20.86 11.72 16.33
N LEU A 12 -21.09 12.55 15.31
CA LEU A 12 -20.92 14.00 15.41
C LEU A 12 -22.00 14.65 16.29
N VAL A 13 -23.22 14.12 16.25
CA VAL A 13 -24.30 14.56 17.15
C VAL A 13 -23.94 14.26 18.62
N GLN A 14 -23.40 13.07 18.92
CA GLN A 14 -22.94 12.68 20.24
C GLN A 14 -21.77 13.56 20.73
N CYS A 15 -20.89 14.00 19.84
CA CYS A 15 -19.84 14.98 20.16
C CYS A 15 -20.40 16.39 20.44
N GLY A 16 -21.70 16.60 20.29
CA GLY A 16 -22.34 17.90 20.53
C GLY A 16 -22.06 18.94 19.43
N LEU A 17 -21.79 18.49 18.19
CA LEU A 17 -21.55 19.40 17.07
C LEU A 17 -22.84 20.05 16.57
N ALA A 18 -24.02 19.42 16.79
CA ALA A 18 -25.35 19.97 16.59
C ALA A 18 -25.51 20.76 15.27
N SER A 19 -25.09 20.17 14.15
CA SER A 19 -25.11 20.77 12.80
C SER A 19 -24.16 21.98 12.60
N ALA A 20 -23.33 22.32 13.57
CA ALA A 20 -22.29 23.32 13.36
C ALA A 20 -21.25 22.81 12.35
N THR A 21 -20.97 23.62 11.34
CA THR A 21 -20.03 23.26 10.27
C THR A 21 -18.84 24.21 10.20
N ASP A 22 -18.75 25.10 11.17
CA ASP A 22 -17.67 26.09 11.24
C ASP A 22 -16.36 25.48 11.78
N ARG A 23 -15.26 26.11 11.35
CA ARG A 23 -13.91 25.64 11.62
C ARG A 23 -13.49 25.76 13.09
N ALA A 24 -14.09 26.67 13.86
CA ALA A 24 -13.74 26.87 15.27
C ALA A 24 -14.45 25.88 16.19
N THR A 25 -15.73 25.60 15.93
CA THR A 25 -16.54 24.69 16.74
C THR A 25 -16.10 23.24 16.59
N PHE A 26 -15.67 22.82 15.39
CA PHE A 26 -15.30 21.43 15.12
C PHE A 26 -14.19 20.92 16.07
N PRO A 27 -12.99 21.52 16.14
CA PRO A 27 -11.94 21.03 17.04
C PRO A 27 -12.27 21.21 18.53
N ALA A 28 -13.17 22.12 18.87
CA ALA A 28 -13.60 22.33 20.26
C ALA A 28 -14.57 21.24 20.76
N LYS A 29 -15.30 20.59 19.87
CA LYS A 29 -16.34 19.59 20.19
C LYS A 29 -15.95 18.17 19.87
N VAL A 30 -15.25 17.95 18.77
CA VAL A 30 -14.89 16.59 18.32
C VAL A 30 -13.51 16.23 18.85
N PRO A 31 -13.39 15.18 19.66
CA PRO A 31 -12.10 14.75 20.21
C PRO A 31 -11.21 14.12 19.13
N MET A 32 -9.91 14.05 19.41
CA MET A 32 -9.00 13.17 18.69
C MET A 32 -9.30 11.73 19.05
N VAL A 33 -9.34 10.84 18.08
CA VAL A 33 -9.74 9.43 18.26
C VAL A 33 -8.78 8.48 17.57
N THR A 34 -8.71 7.27 18.12
CA THR A 34 -8.04 6.11 17.53
C THR A 34 -9.08 5.16 16.94
N TYR A 35 -8.62 4.05 16.35
CA TYR A 35 -9.54 3.01 15.87
C TYR A 35 -10.38 2.39 16.99
N GLU A 36 -9.77 2.21 18.12
CA GLU A 36 -10.39 1.59 19.30
C GLU A 36 -11.62 2.39 19.77
N ASP A 37 -11.55 3.72 19.70
CA ASP A 37 -12.66 4.62 20.05
C ASP A 37 -13.83 4.52 19.06
N LEU A 38 -13.54 4.24 17.79
CA LEU A 38 -14.54 4.12 16.73
C LEU A 38 -15.01 2.68 16.49
N GLN A 39 -14.38 1.68 17.10
CA GLN A 39 -14.59 0.27 16.81
C GLN A 39 -16.04 -0.16 16.98
N LEU A 40 -16.73 0.36 18.00
CA LEU A 40 -18.13 0.03 18.24
C LEU A 40 -19.03 0.50 17.08
N TYR A 41 -18.82 1.70 16.58
CA TYR A 41 -19.57 2.25 15.43
C TYR A 41 -19.28 1.46 14.17
N VAL A 42 -18.01 1.14 13.92
CA VAL A 42 -17.57 0.33 12.77
C VAL A 42 -18.20 -1.06 12.79
N ARG A 43 -18.27 -1.72 13.96
CA ARG A 43 -18.92 -3.03 14.10
C ARG A 43 -20.42 -2.97 13.82
N ARG A 44 -21.13 -1.97 14.34
CA ARG A 44 -22.55 -1.79 14.04
C ARG A 44 -22.81 -1.69 12.54
N ILE A 45 -22.02 -0.91 11.82
CA ILE A 45 -22.13 -0.78 10.36
C ILE A 45 -21.82 -2.13 9.67
N ALA A 46 -20.79 -2.84 10.12
CA ALA A 46 -20.42 -4.14 9.59
C ALA A 46 -21.50 -5.21 9.81
N ASP A 47 -22.22 -5.13 10.93
CA ASP A 47 -23.33 -6.02 11.29
C ASP A 47 -24.64 -5.64 10.60
N GLY A 48 -24.68 -4.53 9.87
CA GLY A 48 -25.82 -4.16 9.01
C GLY A 48 -26.68 -3.01 9.52
N ASP A 49 -26.27 -2.28 10.54
CA ASP A 49 -26.93 -1.05 10.95
C ASP A 49 -26.78 0.01 9.83
N ARG A 50 -27.88 0.41 9.23
CA ARG A 50 -27.94 1.37 8.11
C ARG A 50 -28.27 2.80 8.56
N SER A 51 -28.34 3.05 9.86
CA SER A 51 -28.48 4.41 10.38
C SER A 51 -27.26 5.26 10.03
N PRO A 52 -27.38 6.58 10.03
CA PRO A 52 -26.27 7.49 9.74
C PRO A 52 -25.29 7.55 10.93
N ILE A 53 -24.48 6.50 11.11
CA ILE A 53 -23.60 6.33 12.27
C ILE A 53 -22.38 7.23 12.20
N LEU A 54 -21.55 7.07 11.15
CA LEU A 54 -20.33 7.86 10.93
C LEU A 54 -20.49 8.86 9.79
N THR A 55 -21.38 8.58 8.83
CA THR A 55 -21.67 9.42 7.67
C THR A 55 -23.11 9.88 7.67
N GLY A 56 -23.39 11.01 7.01
CA GLY A 56 -24.77 11.49 6.80
C GLY A 56 -25.59 10.52 5.97
N ALA A 57 -26.93 10.56 6.12
CA ALA A 57 -27.87 9.64 5.48
C ALA A 57 -27.77 9.62 3.93
N GLY A 58 -27.37 10.72 3.31
CA GLY A 58 -27.16 10.83 1.86
C GLY A 58 -25.87 10.18 1.34
N HIS A 59 -25.01 9.72 2.22
CA HIS A 59 -23.66 9.25 1.89
C HIS A 59 -23.29 7.98 2.67
N PRO A 60 -23.98 6.87 2.42
CA PRO A 60 -23.75 5.64 3.16
C PRO A 60 -22.35 5.08 2.90
N ILE A 61 -21.78 4.42 3.90
CA ILE A 61 -20.55 3.63 3.74
C ILE A 61 -20.80 2.57 2.67
N SER A 62 -19.95 2.52 1.66
CA SER A 62 -20.06 1.60 0.53
C SER A 62 -19.41 0.25 0.79
N GLU A 63 -18.29 0.27 1.50
CA GLU A 63 -17.48 -0.92 1.78
C GLU A 63 -16.50 -0.64 2.94
N PHE A 64 -15.77 -1.68 3.33
CA PHE A 64 -14.64 -1.56 4.25
C PHE A 64 -13.32 -1.86 3.55
N LEU A 65 -12.28 -1.10 3.84
CA LEU A 65 -10.90 -1.47 3.56
C LEU A 65 -10.30 -2.16 4.79
N THR A 66 -9.65 -3.29 4.58
CA THR A 66 -8.92 -3.98 5.63
C THR A 66 -7.50 -3.46 5.68
N SER A 67 -7.05 -2.99 6.85
CA SER A 67 -5.66 -2.59 7.04
C SER A 67 -4.71 -3.78 6.94
N SER A 68 -3.41 -3.50 6.71
CA SER A 68 -2.35 -4.52 6.72
C SER A 68 -2.14 -5.18 8.09
N GLY A 69 -2.69 -4.62 9.16
CA GLY A 69 -2.78 -5.28 10.47
C GLY A 69 -1.51 -5.23 11.32
N THR A 70 -0.70 -4.19 11.23
CA THR A 70 0.58 -4.12 11.95
C THR A 70 0.52 -3.54 13.36
N SER A 71 -0.57 -2.88 13.75
CA SER A 71 -0.70 -2.32 15.10
C SER A 71 -1.79 -3.04 15.90
N GLY A 72 -1.41 -3.76 16.96
CA GLY A 72 -2.34 -4.31 17.96
C GLY A 72 -3.01 -5.64 17.62
N GLY A 73 -2.48 -6.45 16.69
CA GLY A 73 -2.83 -7.88 16.56
C GLY A 73 -4.07 -8.23 15.74
N GLY A 74 -4.84 -7.27 15.21
CA GLY A 74 -6.03 -7.53 14.39
C GLY A 74 -6.12 -6.64 13.16
N ARG A 75 -6.70 -7.15 12.06
CA ARG A 75 -7.03 -6.31 10.90
C ARG A 75 -8.13 -5.32 11.26
N LYS A 76 -7.86 -4.04 11.03
CA LYS A 76 -8.85 -2.98 11.21
C LYS A 76 -9.79 -2.95 9.99
N LEU A 77 -11.08 -2.72 10.23
CA LEU A 77 -12.07 -2.43 9.20
C LEU A 77 -12.21 -0.92 9.07
N ILE A 78 -11.69 -0.36 8.01
CA ILE A 78 -11.75 1.08 7.76
C ILE A 78 -12.92 1.36 6.83
N PRO A 79 -13.95 2.10 7.28
CA PRO A 79 -15.07 2.47 6.43
C PRO A 79 -14.61 3.37 5.31
N THR A 80 -15.16 3.19 4.10
CA THR A 80 -14.81 4.00 2.94
C THR A 80 -16.02 4.37 2.10
N VAL A 81 -15.88 5.49 1.41
CA VAL A 81 -16.75 5.91 0.31
C VAL A 81 -15.89 5.93 -0.95
N ALA A 82 -16.46 5.56 -2.08
CA ALA A 82 -15.73 5.49 -3.34
C ALA A 82 -15.11 6.86 -3.69
N LEU A 83 -13.79 6.94 -3.76
CA LEU A 83 -13.04 8.13 -4.17
C LEU A 83 -12.22 7.80 -5.43
N LEU A 84 -12.34 8.66 -6.45
CA LEU A 84 -11.59 8.54 -7.70
C LEU A 84 -10.15 9.02 -7.53
N TYR A 85 -9.21 8.16 -7.94
CA TYR A 85 -7.78 8.44 -7.92
C TYR A 85 -7.24 8.62 -9.36
N CYS A 86 -6.92 9.88 -9.74
CA CYS A 86 -6.57 10.21 -11.13
C CYS A 86 -5.24 10.99 -11.31
N LEU A 87 -4.52 11.34 -10.24
CA LEU A 87 -3.43 12.33 -10.34
C LEU A 87 -2.04 11.75 -10.63
N VAL A 88 -1.78 10.47 -10.34
CA VAL A 88 -0.44 9.89 -10.51
C VAL A 88 0.02 9.94 -11.97
N MET A 89 -0.81 9.45 -12.88
CA MET A 89 -0.43 9.41 -14.29
C MET A 89 -0.18 10.79 -14.91
N PRO A 90 -1.01 11.83 -14.65
CA PRO A 90 -0.71 13.19 -15.08
C PRO A 90 0.62 13.74 -14.56
N VAL A 91 0.99 13.45 -13.32
CA VAL A 91 2.30 13.85 -12.77
C VAL A 91 3.41 13.08 -13.45
N MET A 92 3.29 11.77 -13.55
CA MET A 92 4.31 10.92 -14.17
C MET A 92 4.58 11.26 -15.64
N ASN A 93 3.53 11.58 -16.40
CA ASN A 93 3.65 11.96 -17.81
C ASN A 93 4.39 13.29 -18.03
N GLN A 94 4.57 14.14 -17.02
CA GLN A 94 5.41 15.34 -17.09
C GLN A 94 6.90 15.00 -17.15
N TYR A 95 7.29 13.87 -16.57
CA TYR A 95 8.68 13.41 -16.51
C TYR A 95 8.99 12.37 -17.57
N VAL A 96 8.02 11.52 -17.89
CA VAL A 96 8.17 10.42 -18.84
C VAL A 96 6.97 10.39 -19.77
N SER A 97 7.17 10.83 -21.02
CA SER A 97 6.10 10.84 -22.00
C SER A 97 5.73 9.42 -22.47
N GLY A 98 4.44 9.16 -22.63
CA GLY A 98 3.95 7.92 -23.22
C GLY A 98 3.71 6.78 -22.23
N LEU A 99 3.81 7.02 -20.93
CA LEU A 99 3.47 6.02 -19.91
C LEU A 99 1.99 5.59 -19.96
N ASP A 100 1.13 6.44 -20.48
CA ASP A 100 -0.31 6.21 -20.70
C ASP A 100 -0.61 5.43 -21.99
N LYS A 101 0.37 5.30 -22.87
CA LYS A 101 0.18 4.68 -24.20
C LYS A 101 0.52 3.19 -24.26
N GLY A 102 1.14 2.65 -23.20
CA GLY A 102 1.52 1.25 -23.10
C GLY A 102 0.87 0.54 -21.94
N LYS A 103 1.30 -0.70 -21.70
CA LYS A 103 0.79 -1.54 -20.61
C LYS A 103 1.63 -1.42 -19.34
N GLY A 104 0.97 -1.66 -18.21
CA GLY A 104 1.63 -1.87 -16.93
C GLY A 104 1.79 -3.37 -16.64
N LEU A 105 2.91 -3.77 -16.11
CA LEU A 105 3.07 -5.04 -15.41
C LEU A 105 3.08 -4.72 -13.90
N TYR A 106 1.91 -4.72 -13.30
CA TYR A 106 1.76 -4.51 -11.87
C TYR A 106 1.50 -5.85 -11.19
N PHE A 107 2.37 -6.20 -10.23
CA PHE A 107 2.20 -7.39 -9.41
C PHE A 107 1.17 -7.12 -8.33
N LEU A 108 -0.05 -7.53 -8.61
CA LEU A 108 -1.22 -7.34 -7.77
C LEU A 108 -1.67 -8.70 -7.22
N PHE A 109 -1.73 -8.79 -5.90
CA PHE A 109 -2.24 -9.97 -5.20
C PHE A 109 -3.49 -9.56 -4.43
N VAL A 110 -4.64 -9.89 -5.00
CA VAL A 110 -5.93 -9.52 -4.43
C VAL A 110 -6.41 -10.68 -3.57
N LYS A 111 -6.49 -10.46 -2.25
CA LYS A 111 -7.15 -11.41 -1.36
C LYS A 111 -8.65 -11.42 -1.64
N SER A 112 -9.26 -12.58 -1.48
CA SER A 112 -10.71 -12.72 -1.60
C SER A 112 -11.45 -11.72 -0.72
N GLU A 113 -12.53 -11.18 -1.29
CA GLU A 113 -13.46 -10.30 -0.60
C GLU A 113 -14.14 -11.06 0.55
N THR A 114 -14.19 -10.45 1.72
CA THR A 114 -14.97 -10.96 2.85
C THR A 114 -16.28 -10.16 2.93
N LYS A 115 -17.42 -10.85 2.91
CA LYS A 115 -18.71 -10.21 3.18
C LYS A 115 -18.92 -10.09 4.68
N MET A 116 -19.18 -8.88 5.15
CA MET A 116 -19.58 -8.62 6.52
C MET A 116 -21.02 -9.14 6.76
N PRO A 117 -21.42 -9.43 8.00
CA PRO A 117 -22.77 -9.88 8.32
C PRO A 117 -23.87 -8.98 7.75
N GLY A 118 -23.64 -7.67 7.73
CA GLY A 118 -24.55 -6.68 7.14
C GLY A 118 -24.53 -6.59 5.61
N GLY A 119 -23.75 -7.45 4.93
CA GLY A 119 -23.67 -7.54 3.48
C GLY A 119 -22.70 -6.59 2.81
N LEU A 120 -22.03 -5.69 3.56
CA LEU A 120 -20.93 -4.86 3.01
C LEU A 120 -19.70 -5.72 2.73
N ALA A 121 -18.97 -5.37 1.66
CA ALA A 121 -17.70 -5.99 1.35
C ALA A 121 -16.58 -5.43 2.25
N ALA A 122 -15.67 -6.31 2.69
CA ALA A 122 -14.40 -5.93 3.27
C ALA A 122 -13.27 -6.41 2.35
N ARG A 123 -12.45 -5.48 1.89
CA ARG A 123 -11.41 -5.70 0.86
C ARG A 123 -10.08 -5.12 1.30
N THR A 124 -8.99 -5.60 0.71
CA THR A 124 -7.69 -4.93 0.84
C THR A 124 -7.63 -3.67 -0.02
N SER A 125 -6.84 -2.68 0.36
CA SER A 125 -6.67 -1.42 -0.41
C SER A 125 -6.18 -1.67 -1.85
N SER A 126 -5.41 -2.73 -2.11
CA SER A 126 -5.01 -3.16 -3.45
C SER A 126 -6.20 -3.55 -4.35
N HIS A 127 -7.32 -3.95 -3.77
CA HIS A 127 -8.55 -4.26 -4.52
C HIS A 127 -9.24 -2.99 -5.05
N PHE A 128 -9.10 -1.88 -4.34
CA PHE A 128 -9.74 -0.61 -4.69
C PHE A 128 -9.21 -0.02 -6.01
N GLN A 129 -7.93 -0.20 -6.31
CA GLN A 129 -7.33 0.24 -7.57
C GLN A 129 -7.90 -0.49 -8.79
N ASN A 130 -8.56 -1.62 -8.59
CA ASN A 130 -9.05 -2.50 -9.66
C ASN A 130 -10.52 -2.25 -10.05
N HIS A 131 -11.24 -1.34 -9.37
CA HIS A 131 -12.68 -1.10 -9.64
C HIS A 131 -12.95 -0.13 -10.79
N SER A 132 -11.95 0.66 -11.22
CA SER A 132 -12.05 1.38 -12.49
C SER A 132 -11.70 0.39 -13.61
N GLY A 133 -12.66 0.02 -14.45
CA GLY A 133 -12.47 -0.96 -15.55
C GLY A 133 -11.27 -0.70 -16.45
N ASP A 134 -10.74 0.53 -16.46
CA ASP A 134 -9.56 0.95 -17.21
C ASP A 134 -8.25 0.37 -16.67
N VAL A 135 -8.15 0.00 -15.39
CA VAL A 135 -6.92 -0.55 -14.82
C VAL A 135 -6.59 -1.93 -15.39
N TYR A 136 -7.60 -2.76 -15.61
CA TYR A 136 -7.39 -4.07 -16.22
C TYR A 136 -7.03 -3.97 -17.70
N SER A 137 -7.60 -3.03 -18.45
CA SER A 137 -7.32 -2.85 -19.87
C SER A 137 -5.89 -2.37 -20.14
N SER A 138 -5.34 -1.60 -19.20
CA SER A 138 -3.95 -1.07 -19.29
C SER A 138 -2.90 -2.00 -18.62
N ASN A 139 -3.30 -3.16 -18.07
CA ASN A 139 -2.39 -4.12 -17.46
C ASN A 139 -2.11 -5.29 -18.41
N THR A 140 -0.92 -5.90 -18.27
CA THR A 140 -0.58 -7.16 -18.98
C THR A 140 -1.30 -8.35 -18.41
N SER A 141 -1.64 -8.32 -17.12
CA SER A 141 -2.22 -9.43 -16.38
C SER A 141 -3.74 -9.44 -16.53
N PRO A 142 -4.35 -10.54 -16.98
CA PRO A 142 -5.80 -10.66 -16.99
C PRO A 142 -6.39 -10.70 -15.57
N ALA A 143 -7.64 -10.28 -15.44
CA ALA A 143 -8.33 -10.21 -14.15
C ALA A 143 -8.28 -11.56 -13.39
N ALA A 144 -8.48 -12.67 -14.07
CA ALA A 144 -8.42 -14.02 -13.47
C ALA A 144 -7.06 -14.33 -12.82
N ALA A 145 -5.96 -13.85 -13.40
CA ALA A 145 -4.63 -14.01 -12.81
C ALA A 145 -4.46 -13.16 -11.55
N ILE A 146 -4.98 -11.93 -11.55
CA ILE A 146 -4.87 -11.00 -10.42
C ILE A 146 -5.74 -11.46 -9.24
N THR A 147 -6.94 -11.97 -9.51
CA THR A 147 -7.91 -12.39 -8.49
C THR A 147 -7.76 -13.84 -8.04
N CYS A 148 -6.80 -14.60 -8.59
CA CYS A 148 -6.54 -15.97 -8.20
C CYS A 148 -6.07 -16.03 -6.73
N GLU A 149 -6.74 -16.86 -5.92
CA GLU A 149 -6.44 -16.98 -4.49
C GLU A 149 -5.10 -17.68 -4.21
N ASP A 150 -4.67 -18.55 -5.12
CA ASP A 150 -3.37 -19.19 -5.04
C ASP A 150 -2.27 -18.24 -5.50
N ALA A 151 -1.44 -17.81 -4.56
CA ALA A 151 -0.38 -16.83 -4.80
C ALA A 151 0.65 -17.30 -5.85
N PHE A 152 0.93 -18.62 -5.92
CA PHE A 152 1.85 -19.17 -6.93
C PHE A 152 1.26 -19.02 -8.32
N GLN A 153 0.03 -19.46 -8.53
CA GLN A 153 -0.63 -19.43 -9.82
C GLN A 153 -0.86 -17.98 -10.29
N SER A 154 -1.24 -17.10 -9.37
CA SER A 154 -1.35 -15.66 -9.63
C SER A 154 -0.02 -15.07 -10.10
N ALA A 155 1.07 -15.24 -9.34
CA ALA A 155 2.38 -14.71 -9.69
C ALA A 155 2.90 -15.29 -11.01
N TYR A 156 2.74 -16.59 -11.22
CA TYR A 156 3.16 -17.26 -12.44
C TYR A 156 2.46 -16.69 -13.68
N ALA A 157 1.13 -16.58 -13.62
CA ALA A 157 0.32 -16.06 -14.71
C ALA A 157 0.63 -14.59 -15.03
N GLN A 158 0.81 -13.75 -14.00
CA GLN A 158 1.17 -12.35 -14.17
C GLN A 158 2.52 -12.20 -14.85
N LEU A 159 3.55 -12.94 -14.41
CA LEU A 159 4.87 -12.93 -15.04
C LEU A 159 4.82 -13.44 -16.49
N LEU A 160 4.15 -14.57 -16.73
CA LEU A 160 4.04 -15.14 -18.06
C LEU A 160 3.37 -14.19 -19.04
N CYS A 161 2.25 -13.56 -18.63
CA CYS A 161 1.59 -12.54 -19.45
C CYS A 161 2.45 -11.29 -19.66
N GLY A 162 3.23 -10.88 -18.64
CA GLY A 162 4.18 -9.78 -18.75
C GLY A 162 5.35 -10.06 -19.67
N LEU A 163 5.84 -11.29 -19.71
CA LEU A 163 6.88 -11.74 -20.64
C LEU A 163 6.37 -11.75 -22.10
N CYS A 164 5.21 -12.36 -22.34
CA CYS A 164 4.60 -12.42 -23.69
C CYS A 164 4.32 -11.04 -24.26
N GLN A 165 4.04 -10.05 -23.42
CA GLN A 165 3.72 -8.69 -23.81
C GLN A 165 4.86 -7.68 -23.52
N ARG A 166 6.10 -8.18 -23.36
CA ARG A 166 7.25 -7.39 -22.87
C ARG A 166 7.51 -6.09 -23.65
N ARG A 167 7.17 -6.08 -24.94
CA ARG A 167 7.38 -4.91 -25.82
C ARG A 167 6.34 -3.81 -25.59
N ASP A 168 5.17 -4.16 -25.05
CA ASP A 168 4.08 -3.23 -24.72
C ASP A 168 4.20 -2.68 -23.30
N VAL A 169 5.03 -3.32 -22.45
CA VAL A 169 5.20 -2.93 -21.06
C VAL A 169 6.05 -1.68 -20.98
N VAL A 170 5.46 -0.60 -20.49
CA VAL A 170 6.10 0.70 -20.23
C VAL A 170 6.21 1.03 -18.75
N ARG A 171 5.61 0.20 -17.89
CA ARG A 171 5.61 0.35 -16.42
C ARG A 171 5.69 -1.01 -15.78
N VAL A 172 6.57 -1.15 -14.78
CA VAL A 172 6.65 -2.35 -13.92
C VAL A 172 6.58 -1.89 -12.47
N GLY A 173 5.77 -2.53 -11.66
CA GLY A 173 5.61 -2.12 -10.27
C GLY A 173 4.82 -3.09 -9.41
N ALA A 174 4.70 -2.72 -8.14
CA ALA A 174 3.85 -3.37 -7.16
C ALA A 174 3.36 -2.34 -6.16
N VAL A 175 2.31 -2.65 -5.40
CA VAL A 175 1.78 -1.75 -4.35
C VAL A 175 2.83 -1.49 -3.26
N PHE A 176 3.66 -2.49 -2.98
CA PHE A 176 4.76 -2.41 -2.01
C PHE A 176 6.07 -2.83 -2.65
N ALA A 177 7.18 -2.21 -2.24
CA ALA A 177 8.52 -2.56 -2.72
C ALA A 177 8.85 -4.05 -2.51
N SER A 178 8.46 -4.62 -1.37
CA SER A 178 8.59 -6.06 -1.09
C SER A 178 7.85 -6.94 -2.10
N GLY A 179 6.71 -6.50 -2.62
CA GLY A 179 5.97 -7.19 -3.68
C GLY A 179 6.75 -7.26 -4.99
N LEU A 180 7.45 -6.19 -5.36
CA LEU A 180 8.30 -6.17 -6.55
C LEU A 180 9.52 -7.10 -6.37
N LEU A 181 10.17 -7.06 -5.20
CA LEU A 181 11.30 -7.95 -4.91
C LEU A 181 10.88 -9.43 -4.92
N ARG A 182 9.71 -9.74 -4.36
CA ARG A 182 9.13 -11.11 -4.42
C ARG A 182 8.87 -11.55 -5.86
N ALA A 183 8.39 -10.64 -6.71
CA ALA A 183 8.16 -10.96 -8.13
C ALA A 183 9.48 -11.26 -8.87
N ILE A 184 10.55 -10.52 -8.61
CA ILE A 184 11.89 -10.80 -9.12
C ILE A 184 12.39 -12.15 -8.61
N GLY A 185 12.29 -12.42 -7.32
CA GLY A 185 12.65 -13.70 -6.73
C GLY A 185 11.80 -14.87 -7.23
N PHE A 186 10.53 -14.63 -7.58
CA PHE A 186 9.67 -15.62 -8.20
C PHE A 186 10.10 -15.92 -9.65
N LEU A 187 10.44 -14.89 -10.43
CA LEU A 187 11.01 -15.04 -11.77
C LEU A 187 12.28 -15.89 -11.71
N TRP A 188 13.20 -15.55 -10.80
CA TRP A 188 14.45 -16.30 -10.61
C TRP A 188 14.23 -17.79 -10.36
N ARG A 189 13.24 -18.17 -9.57
CA ARG A 189 12.96 -19.57 -9.22
C ARG A 189 12.17 -20.34 -10.27
N ASN A 190 11.51 -19.65 -11.20
CA ASN A 190 10.54 -20.28 -12.12
C ASN A 190 10.78 -19.93 -13.59
N TRP A 191 11.87 -19.24 -13.93
CA TRP A 191 12.12 -18.81 -15.31
C TRP A 191 12.22 -19.97 -16.33
N GLU A 192 12.70 -21.14 -15.90
CA GLU A 192 12.79 -22.33 -16.75
C GLU A 192 11.40 -22.80 -17.22
N TRP A 193 10.45 -22.85 -16.28
CA TRP A 193 9.06 -23.18 -16.59
C TRP A 193 8.40 -22.09 -17.44
N LEU A 194 8.62 -20.83 -17.12
CA LEU A 194 8.11 -19.71 -17.89
C LEU A 194 8.62 -19.74 -19.34
N ALA A 195 9.91 -20.00 -19.53
CA ALA A 195 10.50 -20.13 -20.85
C ALA A 195 9.96 -21.35 -21.63
N ALA A 196 9.74 -22.47 -20.94
CA ALA A 196 9.16 -23.68 -21.55
C ALA A 196 7.71 -23.43 -22.02
N ASP A 197 6.89 -22.75 -21.21
CA ASP A 197 5.52 -22.41 -21.57
C ASP A 197 5.45 -21.43 -22.74
N VAL A 198 6.35 -20.43 -22.78
CA VAL A 198 6.48 -19.50 -23.91
C VAL A 198 6.88 -20.24 -25.21
N GLU A 199 7.86 -21.15 -25.10
CA GLU A 199 8.32 -21.98 -26.24
C GLU A 199 7.20 -22.87 -26.79
N ALA A 200 6.44 -23.50 -25.88
CA ALA A 200 5.32 -24.37 -26.25
C ALA A 200 4.10 -23.58 -26.79
N GLY A 201 3.99 -22.29 -26.47
CA GLY A 201 2.77 -21.50 -26.72
C GLY A 201 1.56 -22.01 -25.94
N ALA A 202 1.79 -22.71 -24.83
CA ALA A 202 0.77 -23.33 -24.00
C ALA A 202 1.24 -23.43 -22.55
N LEU A 203 0.30 -23.36 -21.61
CA LEU A 203 0.57 -23.47 -20.18
C LEU A 203 0.79 -24.96 -19.83
N THR A 204 2.05 -25.39 -19.71
CA THR A 204 2.45 -26.77 -19.43
C THR A 204 2.80 -26.98 -17.95
N ASN A 205 3.06 -25.93 -17.19
CA ASN A 205 3.40 -26.03 -15.77
C ASN A 205 2.27 -26.72 -14.97
N PRO A 206 2.51 -27.91 -14.37
CA PRO A 206 1.48 -28.68 -13.69
C PRO A 206 0.98 -28.02 -12.38
N ARG A 207 1.71 -27.03 -11.86
CA ARG A 207 1.31 -26.30 -10.65
C ARG A 207 0.23 -25.26 -10.91
N VAL A 208 -0.04 -24.91 -12.17
CA VAL A 208 -1.11 -23.98 -12.54
C VAL A 208 -2.34 -24.80 -12.95
N THR A 209 -3.25 -24.99 -11.99
CA THR A 209 -4.42 -25.88 -12.13
C THR A 209 -5.75 -25.13 -12.24
N ASP A 210 -5.79 -23.86 -11.83
CA ASP A 210 -7.01 -23.04 -11.89
C ASP A 210 -7.47 -22.87 -13.35
N ALA A 211 -8.69 -23.30 -13.64
CA ALA A 211 -9.23 -23.30 -14.99
C ALA A 211 -9.39 -21.91 -15.57
N SER A 212 -9.80 -20.93 -14.75
CA SER A 212 -10.01 -19.54 -15.19
C SER A 212 -8.68 -18.85 -15.50
N VAL A 213 -7.65 -19.13 -14.70
CA VAL A 213 -6.29 -18.65 -14.95
C VAL A 213 -5.74 -19.26 -16.25
N ARG A 214 -5.91 -20.58 -16.45
CA ARG A 214 -5.45 -21.28 -17.66
C ARG A 214 -6.10 -20.72 -18.91
N GLU A 215 -7.41 -20.51 -18.89
CA GLU A 215 -8.17 -19.93 -20.01
C GLU A 215 -7.69 -18.51 -20.33
N ALA A 216 -7.57 -17.68 -19.31
CA ALA A 216 -7.14 -16.28 -19.48
C ALA A 216 -5.69 -16.19 -20.03
N VAL A 217 -4.78 -17.02 -19.52
CA VAL A 217 -3.38 -17.10 -20.00
C VAL A 217 -3.31 -17.61 -21.42
N ALA A 218 -4.12 -18.60 -21.80
CA ALA A 218 -4.17 -19.12 -23.18
C ALA A 218 -4.54 -18.03 -24.19
N GLY A 219 -5.38 -17.07 -23.78
CA GLY A 219 -5.71 -15.89 -24.59
C GLY A 219 -4.52 -14.97 -24.89
N VAL A 220 -3.47 -15.01 -24.04
CA VAL A 220 -2.23 -14.21 -24.20
C VAL A 220 -1.14 -15.00 -24.91
N LEU A 221 -0.93 -16.25 -24.52
CA LEU A 221 0.11 -17.14 -25.07
C LEU A 221 -0.08 -17.51 -26.55
N ARG A 222 -1.27 -17.58 -27.04
CA ARG A 222 -1.77 -17.79 -28.42
C ARG A 222 -0.95 -18.70 -29.37
N ARG A 223 0.38 -18.66 -29.31
CA ARG A 223 1.28 -19.42 -30.24
C ARG A 223 2.66 -19.62 -29.62
N PRO A 224 3.42 -20.65 -30.04
CA PRO A 224 4.82 -20.81 -29.67
C PRO A 224 5.68 -19.60 -30.03
N ASP A 225 6.59 -19.22 -29.11
CA ASP A 225 7.57 -18.14 -29.31
C ASP A 225 8.96 -18.60 -28.83
N PRO A 226 9.68 -19.43 -29.61
CA PRO A 226 10.99 -19.93 -29.24
C PRO A 226 12.06 -18.83 -29.14
N GLU A 227 11.93 -17.72 -29.89
CA GLU A 227 12.87 -16.59 -29.79
C GLU A 227 12.75 -15.90 -28.42
N LEU A 228 11.54 -15.67 -27.96
CA LEU A 228 11.31 -15.12 -26.63
C LEU A 228 11.78 -16.09 -25.54
N ALA A 229 11.52 -17.38 -25.69
CA ALA A 229 11.97 -18.39 -24.74
C ALA A 229 13.50 -18.45 -24.61
N GLU A 230 14.22 -18.38 -25.73
CA GLU A 230 15.68 -18.31 -25.75
C GLU A 230 16.19 -17.04 -25.11
N PHE A 231 15.55 -15.90 -25.39
CA PHE A 231 15.87 -14.62 -24.76
C PHE A 231 15.72 -14.69 -23.23
N VAL A 232 14.60 -15.25 -22.71
CA VAL A 232 14.37 -15.38 -21.28
C VAL A 232 15.43 -16.29 -20.64
N ARG A 233 15.75 -17.42 -21.27
CA ARG A 233 16.81 -18.33 -20.81
C ARG A 233 18.17 -17.60 -20.77
N GLY A 234 18.49 -16.86 -21.83
CA GLY A 234 19.74 -16.13 -21.95
C GLY A 234 19.90 -15.02 -20.91
N GLU A 235 18.83 -14.31 -20.55
CA GLU A 235 18.90 -13.28 -19.51
C GLU A 235 18.90 -13.84 -18.11
N CYS A 236 18.04 -14.83 -17.81
CA CYS A 236 17.91 -15.40 -16.47
C CYS A 236 19.10 -16.29 -16.07
N SER A 237 19.70 -17.03 -17.02
CA SER A 237 20.87 -17.88 -16.77
C SER A 237 22.14 -17.12 -16.39
N LYS A 238 22.21 -15.81 -16.67
CA LYS A 238 23.37 -14.97 -16.27
C LYS A 238 23.54 -14.86 -14.76
N GLY A 239 22.49 -15.12 -13.97
CA GLY A 239 22.51 -14.97 -12.51
C GLY A 239 22.60 -13.52 -12.02
N ASP A 240 22.60 -12.54 -12.93
CA ASP A 240 22.57 -11.11 -12.61
C ASP A 240 21.11 -10.64 -12.52
N TRP A 241 20.59 -10.56 -11.31
CA TRP A 241 19.23 -10.13 -11.02
C TRP A 241 19.10 -8.62 -10.81
N ALA A 242 20.23 -7.94 -10.54
CA ALA A 242 20.27 -6.49 -10.56
C ALA A 242 19.97 -6.00 -11.99
N GLY A 243 19.03 -5.10 -12.14
CA GLY A 243 18.64 -4.59 -13.46
C GLY A 243 17.91 -5.58 -14.36
N ILE A 244 17.45 -6.76 -13.87
CA ILE A 244 16.69 -7.74 -14.67
C ILE A 244 15.43 -7.10 -15.30
N ILE A 245 14.76 -6.21 -14.58
CA ILE A 245 13.59 -5.48 -15.08
C ILE A 245 13.94 -4.69 -16.33
N ALA A 246 15.07 -3.97 -16.32
CA ALA A 246 15.55 -3.17 -17.43
C ALA A 246 15.84 -4.01 -18.68
N ARG A 247 16.41 -5.18 -18.47
CA ARG A 247 16.79 -6.06 -19.59
C ARG A 247 15.61 -6.81 -20.16
N VAL A 248 14.69 -7.27 -19.31
CA VAL A 248 13.53 -8.05 -19.76
C VAL A 248 12.42 -7.15 -20.29
N TRP A 249 12.19 -6.01 -19.68
CA TRP A 249 11.17 -5.01 -20.08
C TRP A 249 11.81 -3.65 -20.42
N PRO A 250 12.51 -3.55 -21.55
CA PRO A 250 13.35 -2.37 -21.85
C PRO A 250 12.56 -1.07 -21.98
N ASN A 251 11.28 -1.14 -22.37
CA ASN A 251 10.43 0.04 -22.51
C ASN A 251 9.93 0.56 -21.15
N ALA A 252 9.96 -0.28 -20.11
CA ALA A 252 9.61 0.13 -18.75
C ALA A 252 10.77 0.77 -18.00
N ASN A 253 11.98 0.72 -18.55
CA ASN A 253 13.17 1.15 -17.83
C ASN A 253 14.07 2.09 -18.64
N GLY A 254 13.59 2.84 -19.57
CA GLY A 254 14.38 3.79 -20.39
C GLY A 254 15.35 4.71 -19.62
N GLY A 255 16.05 4.18 -18.60
CA GLY A 255 16.91 4.89 -17.65
C GLY A 255 16.18 5.43 -16.42
N LEU A 256 14.95 4.98 -16.17
CA LEU A 256 14.13 5.47 -15.07
C LEU A 256 14.48 4.78 -13.75
N PRO A 257 14.58 5.53 -12.63
CA PRO A 257 14.75 4.97 -11.30
C PRO A 257 13.50 4.22 -10.84
N ILE A 258 13.65 3.39 -9.82
CA ILE A 258 12.50 2.90 -9.04
C ILE A 258 11.92 4.10 -8.30
N ILE A 259 10.65 4.36 -8.51
CA ILE A 259 9.97 5.52 -7.93
C ILE A 259 8.93 5.09 -6.89
N SER A 260 8.71 5.95 -5.91
CA SER A 260 7.56 5.90 -5.02
C SER A 260 6.67 7.10 -5.33
N ASP A 261 5.51 6.84 -5.93
CA ASP A 261 4.65 7.86 -6.52
C ASP A 261 3.60 8.40 -5.55
N ILE A 262 3.18 7.59 -4.58
CA ILE A 262 2.07 7.94 -3.70
C ILE A 262 2.32 7.53 -2.24
N TYR A 263 1.80 8.35 -1.33
CA TYR A 263 1.64 8.05 0.07
C TYR A 263 0.16 7.89 0.40
N GLY A 264 -0.23 6.69 0.84
CA GLY A 264 -1.61 6.36 1.16
C GLY A 264 -1.73 5.33 2.26
N SER A 265 -2.89 5.35 2.91
CA SER A 265 -3.31 4.38 3.91
C SER A 265 -4.72 3.89 3.60
N SER A 266 -5.24 2.94 4.37
CA SER A 266 -6.63 2.49 4.21
C SER A 266 -7.63 3.59 4.54
N GLU A 267 -7.24 4.58 5.33
CA GLU A 267 -8.06 5.71 5.76
C GLU A 267 -8.18 6.79 4.69
N CYS A 268 -7.11 7.00 3.90
CA CYS A 268 -7.06 8.07 2.91
C CYS A 268 -5.85 7.92 1.97
N TYR A 269 -5.99 8.38 0.74
CA TYR A 269 -4.83 8.76 -0.08
C TYR A 269 -4.35 10.13 0.40
N LEU A 270 -3.11 10.18 0.88
CA LEU A 270 -2.59 11.29 1.66
C LEU A 270 -1.82 12.28 0.80
N GLY A 271 -0.87 11.79 0.02
CA GLY A 271 0.02 12.65 -0.74
C GLY A 271 0.57 12.02 -2.01
N ILE A 272 1.11 12.86 -2.87
CA ILE A 272 1.72 12.48 -4.14
C ILE A 272 3.15 13.00 -4.22
N ASN A 273 4.06 12.19 -4.73
CA ASN A 273 5.42 12.60 -5.02
C ASN A 273 5.44 13.43 -6.32
N LEU A 274 5.69 14.72 -6.19
CA LEU A 274 5.82 15.64 -7.33
C LEU A 274 7.23 15.65 -7.95
N ARG A 275 8.19 14.96 -7.34
CA ARG A 275 9.57 14.81 -7.81
C ARG A 275 9.95 13.33 -7.98
N PRO A 276 9.23 12.57 -8.83
CA PRO A 276 9.40 11.11 -8.92
C PRO A 276 10.81 10.68 -9.34
N MET A 277 11.61 11.58 -9.90
CA MET A 277 12.98 11.31 -10.34
C MET A 277 14.05 11.63 -9.28
N CYS A 278 13.65 11.98 -8.05
CA CYS A 278 14.60 12.22 -6.95
C CYS A 278 15.24 10.90 -6.46
N ASP A 279 16.31 11.03 -5.71
CA ASP A 279 16.93 9.89 -5.05
C ASP A 279 15.98 9.25 -4.01
N PRO A 280 16.04 7.93 -3.76
CA PRO A 280 15.11 7.23 -2.88
C PRO A 280 15.02 7.81 -1.46
N TYR A 281 16.13 8.34 -0.93
CA TYR A 281 16.17 8.96 0.41
C TYR A 281 15.62 10.40 0.44
N GLU A 282 15.40 11.02 -0.73
CA GLU A 282 14.81 12.36 -0.86
C GLU A 282 13.30 12.33 -1.12
N VAL A 283 12.72 11.13 -1.23
CA VAL A 283 11.29 10.97 -1.51
C VAL A 283 10.46 11.70 -0.47
N SER A 284 9.64 12.63 -0.96
CA SER A 284 8.67 13.37 -0.17
C SER A 284 7.35 13.45 -0.92
N TYR A 285 6.28 13.65 -0.17
CA TYR A 285 4.92 13.65 -0.72
C TYR A 285 4.23 14.97 -0.39
N THR A 286 3.73 15.63 -1.40
CA THR A 286 2.88 16.80 -1.22
C THR A 286 1.49 16.33 -0.83
N ILE A 287 0.99 16.78 0.32
CA ILE A 287 -0.35 16.41 0.80
C ILE A 287 -1.43 16.94 -0.15
N MET A 288 -2.42 16.12 -0.42
CA MET A 288 -3.57 16.44 -1.28
C MET A 288 -4.74 16.98 -0.45
N PRO A 289 -4.94 18.30 -0.34
CA PRO A 289 -5.88 18.89 0.60
C PRO A 289 -7.35 18.65 0.26
N ASN A 290 -7.64 18.15 -0.94
CA ASN A 290 -8.99 17.79 -1.39
C ASN A 290 -9.44 16.39 -0.95
N MET A 291 -8.50 15.57 -0.47
CA MET A 291 -8.79 14.18 -0.07
C MET A 291 -9.35 14.08 1.34
N ALA A 292 -8.87 14.94 2.25
CA ALA A 292 -9.29 14.99 3.64
C ALA A 292 -8.99 16.37 4.24
N TYR A 293 -9.50 16.63 5.43
CA TYR A 293 -9.00 17.70 6.29
C TYR A 293 -7.90 17.13 7.18
N PHE A 294 -6.74 17.77 7.16
CA PHE A 294 -5.53 17.32 7.83
C PHE A 294 -5.18 18.22 9.01
N GLU A 295 -4.89 17.59 10.13
CA GLU A 295 -4.35 18.21 11.33
C GLU A 295 -3.03 17.52 11.69
N PHE A 296 -2.12 18.27 12.31
CA PHE A 296 -0.76 17.83 12.59
C PHE A 296 -0.44 18.10 14.05
N LEU A 297 -0.11 17.02 14.79
CA LEU A 297 0.30 17.11 16.19
C LEU A 297 1.84 17.16 16.25
N PRO A 298 2.46 18.26 16.73
CA PRO A 298 3.90 18.35 16.88
C PRO A 298 4.46 17.27 17.80
N MET A 299 5.58 16.63 17.40
CA MET A 299 6.21 15.55 18.17
C MET A 299 7.20 16.03 19.23
N ASP A 300 7.53 17.31 19.25
CA ASP A 300 8.44 17.98 20.20
C ASP A 300 7.71 18.72 21.35
N GLY A 301 6.40 18.54 21.45
CA GLY A 301 5.58 19.12 22.50
C GLY A 301 5.82 18.45 23.86
N SER A 302 5.95 19.26 24.92
CA SER A 302 5.87 18.79 26.31
C SER A 302 4.47 18.21 26.58
N ASP A 303 4.35 17.29 27.56
CA ASP A 303 3.13 16.61 28.02
C ASP A 303 2.00 17.56 28.47
N GLY A 304 1.55 18.42 27.56
CA GLY A 304 0.43 19.36 27.71
C GLY A 304 -0.80 18.90 26.94
N ASP A 305 -1.83 19.74 26.91
CA ASP A 305 -3.07 19.51 26.19
C ASP A 305 -2.80 19.36 24.67
N GLU A 306 -2.58 18.11 24.21
CA GLU A 306 -2.29 17.77 22.78
C GLU A 306 -3.31 18.41 21.84
N ALA A 307 -4.57 18.57 22.25
CA ALA A 307 -5.63 19.14 21.43
C ALA A 307 -5.40 20.61 21.10
N ARG A 308 -4.69 21.35 21.98
CA ARG A 308 -4.36 22.78 21.78
C ARG A 308 -3.09 22.99 20.95
N GLN A 309 -2.29 21.94 20.76
CA GLN A 309 -1.04 21.99 20.01
C GLN A 309 -1.20 21.65 18.54
N LEU A 310 -2.37 21.16 18.12
CA LEU A 310 -2.63 20.81 16.74
C LEU A 310 -2.50 22.01 15.83
N VAL A 311 -1.78 21.82 14.73
CA VAL A 311 -1.66 22.79 13.65
C VAL A 311 -2.33 22.26 12.37
N GLU A 312 -2.80 23.17 11.56
CA GLU A 312 -3.37 22.83 10.27
C GLU A 312 -2.27 22.77 9.20
N LEU A 313 -2.63 22.23 8.02
CA LEU A 313 -1.70 22.06 6.90
C LEU A 313 -0.89 23.31 6.56
N ALA A 314 -1.49 24.51 6.67
CA ALA A 314 -0.81 25.78 6.38
C ALA A 314 0.10 26.29 7.53
N GLY A 315 0.01 25.69 8.70
CA GLY A 315 0.74 26.09 9.90
C GLY A 315 1.93 25.20 10.25
N VAL A 316 2.29 24.25 9.40
CA VAL A 316 3.43 23.36 9.66
C VAL A 316 4.76 24.03 9.30
N ASP A 317 5.81 23.70 10.04
CA ASP A 317 7.15 24.27 9.89
C ASP A 317 8.10 23.26 9.25
N ALA A 318 8.95 23.71 8.33
CA ALA A 318 9.98 22.88 7.72
C ALA A 318 10.96 22.31 8.78
N GLY A 319 11.33 21.05 8.63
CA GLY A 319 12.25 20.33 9.52
C GLY A 319 11.58 19.70 10.76
N ARG A 320 10.34 20.09 11.11
CA ARG A 320 9.63 19.52 12.27
C ARG A 320 8.92 18.21 11.94
N GLU A 321 8.74 17.41 12.98
CA GLU A 321 7.99 16.15 12.93
C GLU A 321 6.60 16.32 13.54
N TYR A 322 5.63 15.67 12.90
CA TYR A 322 4.23 15.74 13.30
C TYR A 322 3.58 14.35 13.19
N GLU A 323 2.72 14.02 14.13
CA GLU A 323 1.76 12.93 13.95
C GLU A 323 0.59 13.42 13.09
N LEU A 324 0.19 12.62 12.10
CA LEU A 324 -0.87 12.96 11.17
C LEU A 324 -2.24 12.52 11.70
N LEU A 325 -3.19 13.47 11.68
CA LEU A 325 -4.61 13.22 11.91
C LEU A 325 -5.41 13.54 10.66
N VAL A 326 -6.46 12.76 10.42
CA VAL A 326 -7.34 12.95 9.26
C VAL A 326 -8.80 13.05 9.65
N THR A 327 -9.52 13.91 8.91
CA THR A 327 -10.97 13.91 8.88
C THR A 327 -11.40 13.70 7.44
N ASN A 328 -12.01 12.54 7.14
CA ASN A 328 -12.34 12.12 5.79
C ASN A 328 -13.85 12.06 5.51
N TYR A 329 -14.23 11.82 4.27
CA TYR A 329 -15.63 11.74 3.84
C TYR A 329 -16.36 10.50 4.38
N ALA A 330 -15.64 9.45 4.79
CA ALA A 330 -16.21 8.25 5.39
C ALA A 330 -16.51 8.39 6.89
N GLY A 331 -16.40 9.60 7.43
CA GLY A 331 -16.77 9.92 8.81
C GLY A 331 -15.70 9.63 9.85
N LEU A 332 -14.47 9.29 9.45
CA LEU A 332 -13.33 9.32 10.37
C LEU A 332 -13.02 10.79 10.65
N CYS A 333 -13.30 11.24 11.88
CA CYS A 333 -13.11 12.62 12.30
C CYS A 333 -11.98 12.70 13.31
N ARG A 334 -10.98 13.55 13.05
CA ARG A 334 -9.78 13.77 13.86
C ARG A 334 -9.10 12.44 14.26
N TYR A 335 -9.09 11.52 13.29
CA TYR A 335 -8.58 10.16 13.46
C TYR A 335 -7.06 10.15 13.39
N ARG A 336 -6.43 9.62 14.42
CA ARG A 336 -4.97 9.44 14.50
C ARG A 336 -4.56 8.25 13.65
N ILE A 337 -3.88 8.49 12.53
CA ILE A 337 -3.33 7.44 11.68
C ILE A 337 -2.19 6.72 12.40
N GLY A 338 -1.46 7.44 13.24
CA GLY A 338 -0.28 6.95 13.94
C GLY A 338 1.01 7.08 13.13
N ASP A 339 0.96 7.70 11.97
CA ASP A 339 2.14 7.98 11.15
C ASP A 339 2.78 9.30 11.59
N VAL A 340 4.09 9.28 11.79
CA VAL A 340 4.91 10.47 12.07
C VAL A 340 5.60 10.89 10.78
N LEU A 341 5.37 12.14 10.40
CA LEU A 341 5.85 12.77 9.18
C LEU A 341 6.78 13.93 9.50
N ARG A 342 7.83 14.09 8.72
CA ARG A 342 8.71 15.27 8.77
C ARG A 342 8.42 16.18 7.59
N VAL A 343 8.25 17.46 7.82
CA VAL A 343 8.15 18.46 6.76
C VAL A 343 9.53 18.66 6.14
N THR A 344 9.70 18.31 4.87
CA THR A 344 10.98 18.44 4.15
C THR A 344 11.11 19.76 3.40
N GLY A 345 9.98 20.40 3.10
CA GLY A 345 9.94 21.64 2.33
C GLY A 345 8.54 21.96 1.87
N PHE A 346 8.46 22.76 0.81
CA PHE A 346 7.19 23.20 0.23
C PHE A 346 7.26 23.18 -1.31
N HIS A 347 6.23 22.66 -1.93
CA HIS A 347 5.96 22.87 -3.34
C HIS A 347 5.01 24.07 -3.47
N ASN A 348 5.53 25.23 -3.87
CA ASN A 348 4.83 26.52 -3.72
C ASN A 348 4.44 26.75 -2.25
N ALA A 349 3.13 26.78 -1.94
CA ALA A 349 2.62 26.91 -0.57
C ALA A 349 2.17 25.56 0.05
N ALA A 350 2.26 24.46 -0.68
CA ALA A 350 1.86 23.14 -0.20
C ALA A 350 3.05 22.44 0.47
N PRO A 351 2.96 22.02 1.74
CA PRO A 351 4.06 21.34 2.42
C PRO A 351 4.29 19.94 1.84
N GLU A 352 5.56 19.57 1.79
CA GLU A 352 6.06 18.26 1.41
C GLU A 352 6.49 17.49 2.64
N PHE A 353 6.09 16.23 2.74
CA PHE A 353 6.33 15.39 3.90
C PHE A 353 7.09 14.11 3.52
N GLN A 354 7.99 13.72 4.40
CA GLN A 354 8.63 12.42 4.41
C GLN A 354 8.06 11.58 5.53
N PHE A 355 7.73 10.31 5.26
CA PHE A 355 7.37 9.35 6.31
C PHE A 355 8.60 9.03 7.16
N VAL A 356 8.48 9.15 8.47
CA VAL A 356 9.58 8.87 9.42
C VAL A 356 9.39 7.52 10.10
N ARG A 357 8.23 7.31 10.75
CA ARG A 357 7.92 6.09 11.49
C ARG A 357 6.43 6.01 11.84
N ARG A 358 6.00 4.86 12.33
CA ARG A 358 4.72 4.72 13.06
C ARG A 358 4.91 4.93 14.56
N ARG A 359 3.96 5.63 15.19
CA ARG A 359 4.02 5.94 16.62
C ARG A 359 3.78 4.71 17.52
N ASN A 360 2.93 3.81 17.11
CA ASN A 360 2.34 2.77 17.99
C ASN A 360 2.79 1.34 17.68
N VAL A 361 3.86 1.14 16.94
CA VAL A 361 4.42 -0.20 16.71
C VAL A 361 5.49 -0.43 17.76
N LEU A 362 5.08 -0.91 18.94
CA LEU A 362 5.99 -1.30 20.00
C LEU A 362 5.88 -2.81 20.21
N LEU A 363 7.00 -3.50 20.05
CA LEU A 363 7.18 -4.80 20.70
C LEU A 363 7.47 -4.55 22.16
N SER A 364 6.71 -5.21 23.05
CA SER A 364 6.92 -5.10 24.48
C SER A 364 7.02 -6.48 25.09
N VAL A 365 8.10 -6.71 25.83
CA VAL A 365 8.31 -7.90 26.67
C VAL A 365 8.78 -7.40 28.02
N ASP A 366 8.01 -7.67 29.05
CA ASP A 366 8.23 -7.17 30.41
C ASP A 366 8.40 -5.63 30.42
N SER A 367 9.58 -5.11 30.76
CA SER A 367 9.93 -3.70 30.76
C SER A 367 10.51 -3.20 29.45
N ASP A 368 10.89 -4.11 28.56
CA ASP A 368 11.54 -3.75 27.29
C ASP A 368 10.48 -3.33 26.26
N LYS A 369 10.76 -2.19 25.63
CA LYS A 369 9.94 -1.64 24.54
C LYS A 369 10.85 -1.34 23.36
N THR A 370 10.53 -1.95 22.23
CA THR A 370 11.29 -1.77 20.98
C THR A 370 10.38 -1.19 19.91
N ASP A 371 10.72 -0.03 19.38
CA ASP A 371 9.98 0.57 18.29
C ASP A 371 10.34 -0.06 16.93
N GLU A 372 9.53 0.24 15.91
CA GLU A 372 9.71 -0.30 14.57
C GLU A 372 11.09 0.04 13.97
N ALA A 373 11.59 1.27 14.20
CA ALA A 373 12.87 1.71 13.67
C ALA A 373 14.04 1.01 14.37
N GLU A 374 13.93 0.72 15.66
CA GLU A 374 14.91 -0.07 16.41
C GLU A 374 14.96 -1.51 15.93
N LEU A 375 13.78 -2.12 15.75
CA LEU A 375 13.67 -3.48 15.23
C LEU A 375 14.22 -3.57 13.80
N GLN A 376 13.88 -2.63 12.92
CA GLN A 376 14.40 -2.55 11.57
C GLN A 376 15.94 -2.51 11.57
N ARG A 377 16.54 -1.61 12.34
CA ARG A 377 18.00 -1.52 12.46
C ARG A 377 18.63 -2.80 13.01
N ALA A 378 17.95 -3.48 13.94
CA ALA A 378 18.42 -4.75 14.48
C ALA A 378 18.41 -5.85 13.42
N VAL A 379 17.33 -5.95 12.63
CA VAL A 379 17.21 -6.91 11.52
C VAL A 379 18.24 -6.62 10.43
N GLU A 380 18.45 -5.37 10.05
CA GLU A 380 19.46 -4.96 9.06
C GLU A 380 20.87 -5.34 9.50
N ARG A 381 21.23 -5.08 10.76
CA ARG A 381 22.54 -5.48 11.32
C ARG A 381 22.69 -6.99 11.39
N ALA A 382 21.65 -7.70 11.84
CA ALA A 382 21.67 -9.16 11.93
C ALA A 382 21.77 -9.81 10.54
N SER A 383 20.99 -9.33 9.56
CA SER A 383 21.04 -9.82 8.19
C SER A 383 22.41 -9.59 7.55
N SER A 384 22.96 -8.40 7.71
CA SER A 384 24.32 -8.09 7.21
C SER A 384 25.39 -8.99 7.85
N ALA A 385 25.28 -9.26 9.15
CA ALA A 385 26.26 -10.09 9.87
C ALA A 385 26.16 -11.58 9.57
N LEU A 386 24.92 -12.10 9.40
CA LEU A 386 24.64 -13.52 9.22
C LEU A 386 24.66 -13.94 7.75
N LEU A 387 23.99 -13.17 6.88
CA LEU A 387 23.80 -13.56 5.49
C LEU A 387 25.04 -13.30 4.62
N LEU A 388 25.78 -12.23 4.87
CA LEU A 388 27.06 -11.98 4.19
C LEU A 388 28.12 -13.04 4.52
N ARG A 389 28.10 -13.61 5.73
CA ARG A 389 29.07 -14.63 6.15
C ARG A 389 28.75 -16.04 5.67
N THR A 390 27.46 -16.37 5.50
CA THR A 390 27.01 -17.74 5.22
C THR A 390 26.59 -17.98 3.78
N HIS A 391 26.09 -16.96 3.09
CA HIS A 391 25.42 -17.14 1.79
C HIS A 391 25.67 -15.93 0.86
N GLY A 392 26.89 -15.54 0.64
CA GLY A 392 27.42 -14.46 -0.18
C GLY A 392 26.45 -13.73 -1.13
N GLY A 393 25.58 -12.88 -0.61
CA GLY A 393 24.63 -12.08 -1.40
C GLY A 393 23.16 -12.24 -0.99
N ALA A 394 22.86 -13.06 0.01
CA ALA A 394 21.51 -13.18 0.54
C ALA A 394 21.04 -11.87 1.24
N ALA A 395 19.80 -11.51 1.05
CA ALA A 395 19.19 -10.36 1.70
C ALA A 395 17.84 -10.73 2.34
N VAL A 396 17.45 -10.01 3.37
CA VAL A 396 16.09 -10.08 3.92
C VAL A 396 15.16 -9.29 3.02
N LEU A 397 14.12 -9.93 2.51
CA LEU A 397 13.09 -9.30 1.66
C LEU A 397 12.03 -8.60 2.50
N ASP A 398 11.61 -9.27 3.57
CA ASP A 398 10.56 -8.80 4.46
C ASP A 398 10.69 -9.51 5.79
N PHE A 399 10.17 -8.92 6.86
CA PHE A 399 10.09 -9.57 8.15
C PHE A 399 8.81 -9.19 8.89
N THR A 400 8.44 -10.03 9.82
CA THR A 400 7.41 -9.72 10.82
C THR A 400 7.89 -10.19 12.19
N SER A 401 7.30 -9.66 13.25
CA SER A 401 7.72 -9.97 14.60
C SER A 401 6.55 -10.10 15.55
N ARG A 402 6.76 -10.82 16.63
CA ARG A 402 5.84 -10.87 17.77
C ARG A 402 6.62 -10.93 19.09
N ALA A 403 6.02 -10.39 20.12
CA ALA A 403 6.47 -10.63 21.48
C ALA A 403 6.00 -12.02 21.93
N CYS A 404 6.86 -12.75 22.63
CA CYS A 404 6.57 -14.03 23.26
C CYS A 404 6.81 -13.91 24.77
N ALA A 405 5.74 -13.92 25.55
CA ALA A 405 5.78 -13.91 27.00
C ALA A 405 5.49 -15.30 27.62
N GLU A 406 5.43 -16.35 26.81
CA GLU A 406 5.16 -17.72 27.26
C GLU A 406 6.36 -18.37 27.96
N THR A 407 7.54 -17.79 27.82
CA THR A 407 8.78 -18.25 28.43
C THR A 407 9.38 -17.18 29.33
N ILE A 408 10.21 -17.58 30.30
CA ILE A 408 10.98 -16.67 31.17
C ILE A 408 12.47 -16.91 30.91
N PRO A 409 13.24 -15.90 30.46
CA PRO A 409 12.77 -14.56 30.09
C PRO A 409 11.90 -14.56 28.83
N GLY A 410 11.03 -13.57 28.74
CA GLY A 410 10.28 -13.28 27.50
C GLY A 410 11.26 -12.87 26.38
N HIS A 411 10.83 -12.99 25.12
CA HIS A 411 11.68 -12.67 23.98
C HIS A 411 10.86 -12.22 22.76
N TYR A 412 11.54 -11.58 21.81
CA TYR A 412 10.97 -11.28 20.52
C TYR A 412 11.26 -12.40 19.53
N VAL A 413 10.23 -12.83 18.79
CA VAL A 413 10.37 -13.77 17.68
C VAL A 413 10.27 -12.97 16.39
N VAL A 414 11.33 -13.01 15.59
CA VAL A 414 11.38 -12.36 14.28
C VAL A 414 11.31 -13.44 13.20
N TYR A 415 10.32 -13.35 12.35
CA TYR A 415 10.16 -14.19 11.17
C TYR A 415 10.61 -13.37 9.97
N TRP A 416 11.58 -13.84 9.23
CA TRP A 416 12.04 -13.14 8.03
C TRP A 416 11.97 -14.01 6.79
N GLU A 417 11.68 -13.40 5.67
CA GLU A 417 11.79 -13.97 4.35
C GLU A 417 13.15 -13.58 3.78
N SER A 418 13.99 -14.57 3.49
CA SER A 418 15.32 -14.34 2.94
C SER A 418 15.38 -14.75 1.48
N TYR A 419 16.22 -14.04 0.75
CA TYR A 419 16.54 -14.28 -0.64
C TYR A 419 18.00 -14.77 -0.70
N PHE A 420 18.21 -15.91 -1.35
CA PHE A 420 19.50 -16.55 -1.53
C PHE A 420 19.92 -16.55 -2.99
#